data_41aff4f605da5acd28284b0b43df975f
#
_entry.id   41aff4f605da5acd28284b0b43df975f
#
_cell.length_a   1.000
_cell.length_b   1.000
_cell.length_c   1.000
_cell.angle_alpha   90.00
_cell.angle_beta   90.00
_cell.angle_gamma   90.00
#
_symmetry.space_group_name_H-M   'P 1'
#
loop_
_entity.id
_entity.type
_entity.pdbx_description
1 polymer ?
#
loop_
_entity_poly.entity_id
_entity_poly.type
_entity_poly.pdbx_seq_one_letter_code
_entity_poly.pdbx_strand_id
1 'polypeptide(L)'
;GYNINKPYWRSKNRFKFDITGDVNIGRFNISLRERYQFTHMNHVYYSRDKYRLNGATGEVYFKETTKELKETRNNNRLRSQLKVEYDIRKCKITPYASIEFFNELDEAFILGKTRVRAGGDIKIDKKNKISVGYVYQDERDSDIGETQHALEISYKLKF
;
A
#
# COMPACT_ATOMS: atom_id res chain seq x y z
N GLY A 1 14.58 -26.94 -11.01
CA GLY A 1 13.69 -27.40 -9.95
C GLY A 1 12.72 -26.29 -9.55
N TYR A 2 11.53 -26.66 -9.07
CA TYR A 2 10.51 -25.74 -8.61
C TYR A 2 10.32 -25.87 -7.10
N ASN A 3 10.05 -24.73 -6.43
CA ASN A 3 9.76 -24.68 -5.01
C ASN A 3 8.36 -24.10 -4.80
N ILE A 4 7.50 -24.79 -4.08
CA ILE A 4 6.15 -24.33 -3.75
C ILE A 4 6.04 -24.16 -2.24
N ASN A 5 5.76 -22.94 -1.79
CA ASN A 5 5.52 -22.67 -0.38
C ASN A 5 4.09 -23.07 -0.01
N LYS A 6 3.93 -23.86 1.05
CA LYS A 6 2.59 -24.12 1.62
C LYS A 6 2.04 -22.87 2.27
N PRO A 7 0.73 -22.64 2.26
CA PRO A 7 0.11 -21.53 2.97
C PRO A 7 0.50 -21.52 4.45
N TYR A 8 0.79 -20.34 4.98
CA TYR A 8 1.11 -20.15 6.40
C TYR A 8 0.56 -18.81 6.90
N TRP A 9 0.26 -18.74 8.17
CA TRP A 9 -0.14 -17.53 8.85
C TRP A 9 1.05 -16.90 9.56
N ARG A 10 1.20 -15.59 9.43
CA ARG A 10 2.24 -14.82 10.09
C ARG A 10 1.63 -13.64 10.83
N SER A 11 1.87 -13.56 12.14
CA SER A 11 1.43 -12.43 12.94
C SER A 11 2.15 -11.16 12.51
N LYS A 12 1.39 -10.07 12.35
CA LYS A 12 1.88 -8.77 11.92
C LYS A 12 1.22 -7.67 12.76
N ASN A 13 2.03 -6.97 13.55
CA ASN A 13 1.61 -5.82 14.33
C ASN A 13 2.02 -4.55 13.61
N ARG A 14 1.11 -3.56 13.55
CA ARG A 14 1.37 -2.30 12.86
C ARG A 14 0.94 -1.13 13.72
N PHE A 15 1.89 -0.24 14.02
CA PHE A 15 1.66 1.02 14.69
C PHE A 15 1.75 2.15 13.67
N LYS A 16 0.87 3.14 13.79
CA LYS A 16 0.83 4.32 12.93
C LYS A 16 0.69 5.56 13.79
N PHE A 17 1.44 6.57 13.44
CA PHE A 17 1.34 7.91 14.01
C PHE A 17 1.19 8.91 12.87
N ASP A 18 0.14 9.73 12.89
CA ASP A 18 -0.22 10.67 11.83
C ASP A 18 -0.19 12.09 12.36
N ILE A 19 0.44 13.00 11.58
CA ILE A 19 0.32 14.44 11.74
C ILE A 19 -0.27 14.99 10.45
N THR A 20 -1.30 15.81 10.55
CA THR A 20 -1.93 16.45 9.38
C THR A 20 -2.07 17.94 9.63
N GLY A 21 -1.64 18.74 8.66
CA GLY A 21 -1.86 20.18 8.61
C GLY A 21 -2.67 20.53 7.37
N ASP A 22 -3.68 21.39 7.54
CA ASP A 22 -4.55 21.84 6.47
C ASP A 22 -4.52 23.36 6.36
N VAL A 23 -4.52 23.89 5.12
CA VAL A 23 -4.61 25.29 4.85
C VAL A 23 -5.63 25.56 3.74
N ASN A 24 -6.48 26.58 3.93
CA ASN A 24 -7.46 27.01 2.95
C ASN A 24 -6.99 28.29 2.26
N ILE A 25 -6.84 28.25 0.95
CA ILE A 25 -6.47 29.39 0.11
C ILE A 25 -7.58 29.59 -0.92
N GLY A 26 -8.47 30.55 -0.65
CA GLY A 26 -9.63 30.78 -1.49
C GLY A 26 -10.56 29.57 -1.53
N ARG A 27 -10.59 28.87 -2.65
CA ARG A 27 -11.40 27.65 -2.85
C ARG A 27 -10.58 26.36 -2.78
N PHE A 28 -9.28 26.49 -2.62
CA PHE A 28 -8.39 25.34 -2.48
C PHE A 28 -8.22 25.00 -1.01
N ASN A 29 -8.38 23.74 -0.68
CA ASN A 29 -7.93 23.14 0.58
C ASN A 29 -6.69 22.32 0.26
N ILE A 30 -5.58 22.67 0.88
CA ILE A 30 -4.29 21.98 0.74
C ILE A 30 -3.99 21.30 2.05
N SER A 31 -3.78 19.99 2.01
CA SER A 31 -3.52 19.14 3.17
C SER A 31 -2.16 18.45 3.02
N LEU A 32 -1.32 18.59 4.04
CA LEU A 32 -0.06 17.85 4.18
C LEU A 32 -0.22 16.86 5.32
N ARG A 33 0.02 15.57 5.05
CA ARG A 33 0.00 14.52 6.06
C ARG A 33 1.33 13.79 6.08
N GLU A 34 1.94 13.73 7.26
CA GLU A 34 3.08 12.87 7.57
C GLU A 34 2.61 11.69 8.41
N ARG A 35 2.94 10.48 7.99
CA ARG A 35 2.62 9.25 8.71
C ARG A 35 3.88 8.43 8.94
N TYR A 36 4.25 8.26 10.19
CA TYR A 36 5.21 7.24 10.59
C TYR A 36 4.49 5.91 10.80
N GLN A 37 5.02 4.84 10.21
CA GLN A 37 4.47 3.51 10.32
C GLN A 37 5.57 2.53 10.70
N PHE A 38 5.43 1.91 11.86
CA PHE A 38 6.24 0.78 12.32
C PHE A 38 5.47 -0.52 12.11
N THR A 39 6.09 -1.51 11.50
CA THR A 39 5.51 -2.83 11.28
C THR A 39 6.45 -3.91 11.82
N HIS A 40 5.97 -4.68 12.78
CA HIS A 40 6.65 -5.83 13.35
C HIS A 40 6.02 -7.12 12.83
N MET A 41 6.81 -7.99 12.25
CA MET A 41 6.40 -9.30 11.74
C MET A 41 7.15 -10.39 12.51
N ASN A 42 6.42 -11.22 13.27
CA ASN A 42 7.01 -12.32 14.03
C ASN A 42 7.64 -13.34 13.10
N HIS A 43 8.58 -14.14 13.65
CA HIS A 43 9.08 -15.31 12.93
C HIS A 43 7.96 -16.31 12.67
N VAL A 44 8.11 -17.12 11.65
CA VAL A 44 7.18 -18.20 11.32
C VAL A 44 7.91 -19.35 10.65
N TYR A 45 7.59 -20.57 11.05
CA TYR A 45 7.99 -21.75 10.32
C TYR A 45 6.96 -22.08 9.27
N TYR A 46 7.40 -22.37 8.06
CA TYR A 46 6.54 -22.79 6.97
C TYR A 46 7.15 -23.97 6.23
N SER A 47 6.30 -24.74 5.58
CA SER A 47 6.74 -25.90 4.80
C SER A 47 6.87 -25.49 3.34
N ARG A 48 7.95 -25.96 2.71
CA ARG A 48 8.23 -25.77 1.30
C ARG A 48 8.40 -27.12 0.64
N ASP A 49 7.61 -27.40 -0.39
CA ASP A 49 7.74 -28.58 -1.21
C ASP A 49 8.73 -28.30 -2.35
N LYS A 50 9.75 -29.13 -2.45
CA LYS A 50 10.75 -29.07 -3.51
C LYS A 50 10.44 -30.10 -4.58
N TYR A 51 10.44 -29.67 -5.82
CA TYR A 51 10.24 -30.52 -7.01
C TYR A 51 11.49 -30.48 -7.88
N ARG A 52 11.83 -31.60 -8.49
CA ARG A 52 12.91 -31.68 -9.46
C ARG A 52 12.40 -32.15 -10.82
N LEU A 53 13.11 -31.71 -11.85
CA LEU A 53 12.92 -32.18 -13.21
C LEU A 53 13.81 -33.40 -13.44
N ASN A 54 13.26 -34.47 -13.95
CA ASN A 54 14.04 -35.61 -14.44
C ASN A 54 14.69 -35.20 -15.78
N GLY A 55 16.01 -35.13 -15.83
CA GLY A 55 16.72 -34.68 -17.05
C GLY A 55 16.59 -35.63 -18.25
N ALA A 56 16.18 -36.88 -18.00
CA ALA A 56 16.01 -37.89 -19.07
C ALA A 56 14.58 -37.92 -19.61
N THR A 57 13.55 -37.75 -18.77
CA THR A 57 12.13 -37.84 -19.17
C THR A 57 11.44 -36.51 -19.27
N GLY A 58 12.01 -35.43 -18.73
CA GLY A 58 11.38 -34.11 -18.62
C GLY A 58 10.26 -34.02 -17.60
N GLU A 59 10.01 -35.09 -16.83
CA GLU A 59 8.94 -35.13 -15.85
C GLU A 59 9.33 -34.41 -14.55
N VAL A 60 8.37 -33.70 -13.95
CA VAL A 60 8.52 -33.06 -12.65
C VAL A 60 8.09 -34.03 -11.56
N TYR A 61 8.97 -34.32 -10.62
CA TYR A 61 8.65 -35.18 -9.48
C TYR A 61 8.88 -34.47 -8.16
N PHE A 62 8.08 -34.84 -7.16
CA PHE A 62 8.24 -34.38 -5.79
C PHE A 62 9.53 -34.97 -5.20
N LYS A 63 10.36 -34.14 -4.59
CA LYS A 63 11.59 -34.57 -3.92
C LYS A 63 11.41 -34.67 -2.42
N GLU A 64 11.07 -33.59 -1.77
CA GLU A 64 11.00 -33.49 -0.32
C GLU A 64 10.20 -32.26 0.14
N THR A 65 9.64 -32.35 1.35
CA THR A 65 9.12 -31.18 2.07
C THR A 65 10.15 -30.75 3.11
N THR A 66 10.59 -29.50 3.04
CA THR A 66 11.49 -28.90 4.04
C THR A 66 10.75 -27.88 4.89
N LYS A 67 11.10 -27.81 6.18
CA LYS A 67 10.66 -26.72 7.05
C LYS A 67 11.68 -25.59 6.96
N GLU A 68 11.20 -24.38 6.68
CA GLU A 68 12.03 -23.19 6.63
C GLU A 68 11.55 -22.17 7.64
N LEU A 69 12.48 -21.38 8.18
CA LEU A 69 12.20 -20.29 9.12
C LEU A 69 12.21 -18.98 8.34
N LYS A 70 11.12 -18.22 8.45
CA LYS A 70 11.10 -16.80 8.14
C LYS A 70 11.35 -16.03 9.42
N GLU A 71 12.48 -15.36 9.50
CA GLU A 71 12.88 -14.62 10.69
C GLU A 71 11.96 -13.43 10.98
N THR A 72 12.01 -12.93 12.21
CA THR A 72 11.38 -11.68 12.62
C THR A 72 11.89 -10.53 11.74
N ARG A 73 10.97 -9.71 11.25
CA ARG A 73 11.31 -8.52 10.46
C ARG A 73 10.59 -7.30 11.01
N ASN A 74 11.34 -6.24 11.20
CA ASN A 74 10.80 -4.91 11.44
C ASN A 74 10.82 -4.13 10.13
N ASN A 75 9.91 -3.19 9.97
CA ASN A 75 9.90 -2.28 8.84
C ASN A 75 9.39 -0.92 9.32
N ASN A 76 10.21 0.09 9.15
CA ASN A 76 9.94 1.50 9.46
C ASN A 76 9.70 2.26 8.16
N ARG A 77 8.59 2.98 8.09
CA ARG A 77 8.21 3.71 6.89
C ARG A 77 7.67 5.09 7.22
N LEU A 78 8.18 6.10 6.52
CA LEU A 78 7.60 7.44 6.51
C LEU A 78 6.76 7.62 5.24
N ARG A 79 5.54 8.12 5.40
CA ARG A 79 4.63 8.38 4.29
C ARG A 79 4.24 9.85 4.31
N SER A 80 4.69 10.58 3.30
CA SER A 80 4.42 12.00 3.12
C SER A 80 3.38 12.16 2.02
N GLN A 81 2.24 12.77 2.35
CA GLN A 81 1.15 12.99 1.39
C GLN A 81 0.81 14.47 1.30
N LEU A 82 0.81 14.99 0.08
CA LEU A 82 0.22 16.27 -0.26
C LEU A 82 -1.10 16.02 -0.99
N LYS A 83 -2.18 16.65 -0.53
CA LYS A 83 -3.51 16.58 -1.16
C LYS A 83 -4.02 17.99 -1.42
N VAL A 84 -4.62 18.19 -2.57
CA VAL A 84 -5.30 19.44 -2.95
C VAL A 84 -6.73 19.10 -3.31
N GLU A 85 -7.68 19.83 -2.72
CA GLU A 85 -9.11 19.77 -3.00
C GLU A 85 -9.58 21.12 -3.51
N TYR A 86 -10.54 21.14 -4.43
CA TYR A 86 -11.12 22.36 -4.95
C TYR A 86 -12.61 22.43 -4.67
N ASP A 87 -13.06 23.47 -3.95
CA ASP A 87 -14.47 23.69 -3.64
C ASP A 87 -15.19 24.42 -4.76
N ILE A 88 -16.03 23.69 -5.50
CA ILE A 88 -16.86 24.26 -6.58
C ILE A 88 -18.15 24.78 -5.96
N ARG A 89 -18.40 26.09 -6.06
CA ARG A 89 -19.60 26.72 -5.53
C ARG A 89 -20.88 26.04 -6.02
N LYS A 90 -21.81 25.78 -5.10
CA LYS A 90 -23.12 25.15 -5.37
C LYS A 90 -23.03 23.76 -6.02
N CYS A 91 -21.86 23.14 -6.03
CA CYS A 91 -21.66 21.79 -6.53
C CYS A 91 -21.49 20.81 -5.35
N LYS A 92 -22.08 19.63 -5.48
CA LYS A 92 -21.89 18.56 -4.48
C LYS A 92 -20.59 17.78 -4.69
N ILE A 93 -19.87 18.07 -5.78
CA ILE A 93 -18.63 17.38 -6.14
C ILE A 93 -17.46 18.28 -5.76
N THR A 94 -16.52 17.71 -5.01
CA THR A 94 -15.24 18.32 -4.65
C THR A 94 -14.13 17.51 -5.33
N PRO A 95 -13.57 17.96 -6.47
CA PRO A 95 -12.45 17.29 -7.10
C PRO A 95 -11.21 17.37 -6.20
N TYR A 96 -10.38 16.34 -6.27
CA TYR A 96 -9.11 16.29 -5.55
C TYR A 96 -8.00 15.66 -6.38
N ALA A 97 -6.77 16.04 -6.06
CA ALA A 97 -5.56 15.35 -6.47
C ALA A 97 -4.64 15.18 -5.26
N SER A 98 -3.88 14.10 -5.23
CA SER A 98 -2.88 13.88 -4.17
C SER A 98 -1.69 13.10 -4.69
N ILE A 99 -0.53 13.39 -4.12
CA ILE A 99 0.70 12.61 -4.28
C ILE A 99 1.16 12.12 -2.92
N GLU A 100 1.57 10.87 -2.83
CA GLU A 100 2.03 10.23 -1.60
C GLU A 100 3.34 9.50 -1.87
N PHE A 101 4.36 9.80 -1.08
CA PHE A 101 5.67 9.17 -1.10
C PHE A 101 5.79 8.20 0.07
N PHE A 102 6.35 7.03 -0.19
CA PHE A 102 6.59 5.99 0.80
C PHE A 102 8.10 5.79 0.91
N ASN A 103 8.67 6.30 1.99
CA ASN A 103 10.10 6.22 2.26
C ASN A 103 10.36 5.12 3.29
N GLU A 104 11.21 4.17 2.94
CA GLU A 104 11.72 3.17 3.86
C GLU A 104 12.84 3.79 4.71
N LEU A 105 12.84 3.47 6.02
CA LEU A 105 13.78 4.05 7.00
C LEU A 105 14.71 3.01 7.63
N ASP A 106 14.64 1.74 7.20
CA ASP A 106 15.33 0.66 7.91
C ASP A 106 16.85 0.68 7.72
N GLU A 107 17.35 0.98 6.53
CA GLU A 107 18.79 1.03 6.23
C GLU A 107 19.24 2.43 5.78
N ALA A 108 18.38 3.11 5.03
CA ALA A 108 18.57 4.46 4.52
C ALA A 108 17.21 5.09 4.22
N PHE A 109 17.18 6.42 4.03
CA PHE A 109 15.97 7.10 3.55
C PHE A 109 15.81 6.83 2.04
N ILE A 110 15.09 5.75 1.69
CA ILE A 110 14.91 5.30 0.30
C ILE A 110 13.44 5.47 -0.09
N LEU A 111 13.21 6.12 -1.23
CA LEU A 111 11.90 6.21 -1.85
C LEU A 111 11.55 4.86 -2.50
N GLY A 112 10.77 4.03 -1.77
CA GLY A 112 10.34 2.72 -2.25
C GLY A 112 9.10 2.78 -3.15
N LYS A 113 8.21 3.77 -2.95
CA LYS A 113 6.95 3.85 -3.68
C LYS A 113 6.45 5.28 -3.82
N THR A 114 5.90 5.59 -4.99
CA THR A 114 5.13 6.82 -5.24
C THR A 114 3.70 6.46 -5.61
N ARG A 115 2.73 7.19 -5.06
CA ARG A 115 1.32 7.02 -5.39
C ARG A 115 0.68 8.35 -5.72
N VAL A 116 0.06 8.42 -6.89
CA VAL A 116 -0.74 9.58 -7.33
C VAL A 116 -2.20 9.18 -7.35
N ARG A 117 -3.07 10.05 -6.84
CA ARG A 117 -4.53 9.88 -6.90
C ARG A 117 -5.16 11.13 -7.45
N ALA A 118 -6.18 10.95 -8.28
CA ALA A 118 -7.06 12.01 -8.73
C ALA A 118 -8.51 11.51 -8.73
N GLY A 119 -9.44 12.35 -8.33
CA GLY A 119 -10.84 11.93 -8.22
C GLY A 119 -11.78 13.04 -7.77
N GLY A 120 -12.95 12.63 -7.33
CA GLY A 120 -13.98 13.52 -6.83
C GLY A 120 -14.71 12.92 -5.63
N ASP A 121 -14.96 13.76 -4.66
CA ASP A 121 -15.76 13.51 -3.48
C ASP A 121 -17.17 14.05 -3.72
N ILE A 122 -18.19 13.19 -3.70
CA ILE A 122 -19.59 13.51 -3.93
C ILE A 122 -20.32 13.53 -2.59
N LYS A 123 -20.74 14.72 -2.14
CA LYS A 123 -21.58 14.88 -0.93
C LYS A 123 -23.03 14.55 -1.29
N ILE A 124 -23.55 13.41 -0.82
CA ILE A 124 -24.96 13.05 -0.98
C ILE A 124 -25.80 13.91 -0.03
N ASP A 125 -25.40 13.94 1.23
CA ASP A 125 -25.99 14.75 2.29
C ASP A 125 -24.95 15.13 3.36
N LYS A 126 -25.39 15.63 4.54
CA LYS A 126 -24.50 16.05 5.63
C LYS A 126 -23.70 14.90 6.26
N LYS A 127 -24.20 13.67 6.15
CA LYS A 127 -23.61 12.47 6.77
C LYS A 127 -22.95 11.53 5.74
N ASN A 128 -23.41 11.56 4.50
CA ASN A 128 -23.06 10.59 3.46
C ASN A 128 -22.19 11.22 2.36
N LYS A 129 -21.07 10.58 2.08
CA LYS A 129 -20.10 10.99 1.06
C LYS A 129 -19.62 9.76 0.28
N ILE A 130 -19.64 9.85 -1.04
CA ILE A 130 -18.99 8.88 -1.94
C ILE A 130 -17.75 9.52 -2.53
N SER A 131 -16.66 8.78 -2.57
CA SER A 131 -15.44 9.19 -3.27
C SER A 131 -15.19 8.22 -4.42
N VAL A 132 -14.92 8.75 -5.59
CA VAL A 132 -14.51 7.97 -6.76
C VAL A 132 -13.18 8.54 -7.23
N GLY A 133 -12.21 7.69 -7.46
CA GLY A 133 -10.88 8.13 -7.86
C GLY A 133 -10.13 7.09 -8.67
N TYR A 134 -9.12 7.58 -9.34
CA TYR A 134 -8.12 6.80 -10.04
C TYR A 134 -6.80 6.86 -9.26
N VAL A 135 -6.15 5.72 -9.13
CA VAL A 135 -4.88 5.53 -8.43
C VAL A 135 -3.83 5.06 -9.42
N TYR A 136 -2.76 5.79 -9.49
CA TYR A 136 -1.51 5.38 -10.14
C TYR A 136 -0.46 5.13 -9.05
N GLN A 137 0.21 4.00 -9.10
CA GLN A 137 1.25 3.62 -8.15
C GLN A 137 2.46 3.10 -8.88
N ASP A 138 3.62 3.64 -8.55
CA ASP A 138 4.94 3.21 -9.02
C ASP A 138 5.72 2.67 -7.83
N GLU A 139 6.11 1.40 -7.89
CA GLU A 139 6.84 0.69 -6.84
C GLU A 139 8.26 0.41 -7.31
N ARG A 140 9.25 1.01 -6.64
CA ARG A 140 10.67 0.92 -6.99
C ARG A 140 11.44 -0.13 -6.18
N ASP A 141 10.81 -0.65 -5.12
CA ASP A 141 11.41 -1.62 -4.17
C ASP A 141 11.27 -3.08 -4.66
N SER A 142 10.76 -3.31 -5.86
CA SER A 142 10.75 -4.63 -6.49
C SER A 142 11.89 -4.72 -7.52
N ASP A 143 12.55 -5.88 -7.59
CA ASP A 143 13.61 -6.18 -8.57
C ASP A 143 13.15 -5.96 -10.04
N ILE A 144 11.86 -5.75 -10.24
CA ILE A 144 11.21 -5.51 -11.54
C ILE A 144 10.23 -4.35 -11.39
N GLY A 145 10.66 -3.12 -11.16
CA GLY A 145 9.78 -1.96 -10.96
C GLY A 145 8.32 -2.18 -11.42
N GLU A 146 7.37 -2.16 -10.50
CA GLU A 146 5.98 -2.54 -10.80
C GLU A 146 5.07 -1.31 -10.79
N THR A 147 4.40 -1.08 -11.91
CA THR A 147 3.42 -0.01 -12.06
C THR A 147 2.01 -0.58 -11.92
N GLN A 148 1.20 0.02 -11.06
CA GLN A 148 -0.17 -0.42 -10.80
C GLN A 148 -1.17 0.70 -11.05
N HIS A 149 -2.31 0.34 -11.64
CA HIS A 149 -3.44 1.21 -11.91
C HIS A 149 -4.69 0.64 -11.23
N ALA A 150 -5.46 1.48 -10.55
CA ALA A 150 -6.68 1.06 -9.87
C ALA A 150 -7.77 2.14 -9.92
N LEU A 151 -9.02 1.70 -9.94
CA LEU A 151 -10.16 2.55 -9.61
C LEU A 151 -10.50 2.35 -8.13
N GLU A 152 -10.66 3.45 -7.42
CA GLU A 152 -11.02 3.47 -6.01
C GLU A 152 -12.43 4.03 -5.85
N ILE A 153 -13.29 3.28 -5.17
CA ILE A 153 -14.62 3.75 -4.76
C ILE A 153 -14.71 3.58 -3.25
N SER A 154 -15.05 4.64 -2.55
CA SER A 154 -15.25 4.59 -1.11
C SER A 154 -16.53 5.30 -0.68
N TYR A 155 -17.16 4.78 0.36
CA TYR A 155 -18.31 5.38 0.99
C TYR A 155 -17.98 5.73 2.44
N LYS A 156 -18.32 6.97 2.84
CA LYS A 156 -18.10 7.46 4.21
C LYS A 156 -19.41 7.91 4.82
N LEU A 157 -19.73 7.28 5.95
CA LEU A 157 -20.86 7.67 6.81
C LEU A 157 -20.31 8.38 8.05
N LYS A 158 -20.89 9.55 8.38
CA LYS A 158 -20.65 10.27 9.64
C LYS A 158 -21.88 10.06 10.54
N PHE A 159 -21.67 9.63 11.74
CA PHE A 159 -22.68 9.48 12.79
C PHE A 159 -22.92 10.79 13.53
#